data_f724cf3eba6880c3f2d7ded03b6a0a3d
#
_entry.id   f724cf3eba6880c3f2d7ded03b6a0a3d
#
_cell.length_a   1.000
_cell.length_b   1.000
_cell.length_c   1.000
_cell.angle_alpha   90.00
_cell.angle_beta   90.00
_cell.angle_gamma   90.00
#
_symmetry.space_group_name_H-M   'P 1'
#
loop_
_entity.id
_entity.type
_entity.pdbx_description
1 polymer ?
#
loop_
_entity_poly.entity_id
_entity_poly.type
_entity_poly.pdbx_seq_one_letter_code
_entity_poly.pdbx_strand_id
1 'polypeptide(L)'
;EVLGQGYKIDTCSTGHTLILQNPIISQDELGLVKEFGLSYLHPNPVAHVALPDGEQITMTLDPQETAMEFSRYSQKDAESYLTLLKEFDELKPMLGQARSQPLGMGPSLKQLLQEHKRGAIWQRRQAMSARDVIMREFESEHVRAFMGWMAFQTAVPIDQAGTGFLPYQITAPRQARSWSI
;
A
#
# COMPACT_ATOMS: atom_id res chain seq x y z
N GLU A 1 -17.81 18.12 8.74
CA GLU A 1 -18.30 18.51 10.07
C GLU A 1 -17.36 19.53 10.72
N VAL A 2 -17.91 20.47 11.47
CA VAL A 2 -17.15 21.49 12.21
C VAL A 2 -17.25 21.15 13.70
N LEU A 3 -16.12 20.75 14.31
CA LEU A 3 -16.03 20.44 15.74
C LEU A 3 -15.80 21.67 16.64
N GLY A 4 -15.69 22.85 16.08
CA GLY A 4 -15.44 24.08 16.76
C GLY A 4 -14.97 25.15 15.79
N GLN A 5 -14.81 26.40 16.25
CA GLN A 5 -14.33 27.47 15.37
C GLN A 5 -12.93 27.14 14.83
N GLY A 6 -12.77 27.06 13.52
CA GLY A 6 -11.47 26.83 12.85
C GLY A 6 -11.10 25.35 12.57
N TYR A 7 -11.91 24.39 13.02
CA TYR A 7 -11.65 22.96 12.75
C TYR A 7 -12.64 22.38 11.75
N LYS A 8 -12.12 21.65 10.77
CA LYS A 8 -12.90 20.84 9.82
C LYS A 8 -12.47 19.39 9.96
N ILE A 9 -13.42 18.47 10.04
CA ILE A 9 -13.15 17.03 10.07
C ILE A 9 -13.90 16.39 8.92
N ASP A 10 -13.20 15.60 8.13
CA ASP A 10 -13.79 14.64 7.23
C ASP A 10 -13.94 13.30 7.98
N THR A 11 -15.16 12.82 8.09
CA THR A 11 -15.47 11.57 8.79
C THR A 11 -15.49 10.35 7.87
N CYS A 12 -15.36 10.53 6.57
CA CYS A 12 -15.59 9.47 5.59
C CYS A 12 -14.38 9.14 4.72
N SER A 13 -13.54 10.11 4.40
CA SER A 13 -12.45 9.92 3.44
C SER A 13 -11.16 10.61 3.90
N THR A 14 -10.40 9.91 4.71
CA THR A 14 -9.19 10.45 5.34
C THR A 14 -7.90 10.11 4.58
N GLY A 15 -7.96 9.35 3.49
CA GLY A 15 -6.77 9.00 2.72
C GLY A 15 -7.08 8.70 1.26
N HIS A 16 -6.46 9.43 0.36
CA HIS A 16 -6.75 9.42 -1.08
C HIS A 16 -5.64 8.76 -1.93
N THR A 17 -4.92 7.79 -1.40
CA THR A 17 -3.72 7.21 -2.03
C THR A 17 -3.93 6.66 -3.44
N LEU A 18 -5.09 6.09 -3.76
CA LEU A 18 -5.35 5.50 -5.07
C LEU A 18 -5.68 6.55 -6.12
N ILE A 19 -6.46 7.57 -5.78
CA ILE A 19 -6.88 8.60 -6.73
C ILE A 19 -5.71 9.43 -7.25
N LEU A 20 -4.63 9.56 -6.47
CA LEU A 20 -3.43 10.29 -6.90
C LEU A 20 -2.73 9.68 -8.13
N GLN A 21 -3.03 8.43 -8.47
CA GLN A 21 -2.52 7.77 -9.67
C GLN A 21 -3.42 8.03 -10.90
N ASN A 22 -4.63 8.54 -10.69
CA ASN A 22 -5.54 8.88 -11.79
C ASN A 22 -5.04 10.12 -12.52
N PRO A 23 -5.03 10.15 -13.85
CA PRO A 23 -4.61 11.31 -14.66
C PRO A 23 -5.31 12.61 -14.29
N ILE A 24 -6.56 12.57 -13.89
CA ILE A 24 -7.32 13.73 -13.39
C ILE A 24 -6.55 14.49 -12.30
N ILE A 25 -5.88 13.76 -11.40
CA ILE A 25 -5.09 14.37 -10.32
C ILE A 25 -3.62 14.42 -10.70
N SER A 26 -3.03 13.31 -11.20
CA SER A 26 -1.57 13.22 -11.45
C SER A 26 -1.10 14.13 -12.60
N GLN A 27 -1.95 14.42 -13.57
CA GLN A 27 -1.70 15.33 -14.69
C GLN A 27 -2.49 16.63 -14.60
N ASP A 28 -3.29 16.79 -13.56
CA ASP A 28 -4.15 17.95 -13.30
C ASP A 28 -5.06 18.31 -14.49
N GLU A 29 -5.64 17.27 -15.12
CA GLU A 29 -6.47 17.41 -16.32
C GLU A 29 -7.66 18.37 -16.16
N LEU A 30 -8.20 18.49 -14.94
CA LEU A 30 -9.30 19.37 -14.62
C LEU A 30 -8.85 20.67 -13.91
N GLY A 31 -7.56 20.93 -13.82
CA GLY A 31 -7.03 22.11 -13.13
C GLY A 31 -7.25 22.15 -11.62
N LEU A 32 -7.57 21.00 -11.01
CA LEU A 32 -7.93 20.93 -9.58
C LEU A 32 -6.84 21.47 -8.68
N VAL A 33 -5.58 21.22 -9.01
CA VAL A 33 -4.41 21.72 -8.28
C VAL A 33 -4.13 23.18 -8.64
N LYS A 34 -3.99 23.50 -9.93
CA LYS A 34 -3.53 24.82 -10.39
C LYS A 34 -4.60 25.89 -10.32
N GLU A 35 -5.86 25.56 -10.65
CA GLU A 35 -6.95 26.54 -10.73
C GLU A 35 -7.80 26.57 -9.48
N PHE A 36 -8.05 25.40 -8.86
CA PHE A 36 -8.94 25.28 -7.70
C PHE A 36 -8.19 25.10 -6.38
N GLY A 37 -6.85 25.03 -6.40
CA GLY A 37 -6.03 25.01 -5.18
C GLY A 37 -6.11 23.70 -4.37
N LEU A 38 -6.45 22.56 -5.02
CA LEU A 38 -6.40 21.26 -4.36
C LEU A 38 -4.97 20.99 -3.88
N SER A 39 -4.83 20.69 -2.61
CA SER A 39 -3.56 20.38 -1.97
C SER A 39 -3.68 19.11 -1.14
N TYR A 40 -2.66 18.28 -1.18
CA TYR A 40 -2.56 17.07 -0.37
C TYR A 40 -1.44 17.21 0.66
N LEU A 41 -1.73 16.79 1.88
CA LEU A 41 -0.73 16.62 2.93
C LEU A 41 -0.22 15.18 2.92
N HIS A 42 1.06 15.02 3.14
CA HIS A 42 1.73 13.73 3.22
C HIS A 42 2.35 13.57 4.61
N PRO A 43 1.57 13.12 5.62
CA PRO A 43 2.06 13.02 7.00
C PRO A 43 3.29 12.11 7.11
N ASN A 44 4.26 12.52 7.93
CA ASN A 44 5.39 11.71 8.37
C ASN A 44 5.48 11.82 9.90
N PRO A 45 5.40 10.74 10.66
CA PRO A 45 5.40 9.34 10.21
C PRO A 45 4.12 8.93 9.46
N VAL A 46 4.26 7.91 8.63
CA VAL A 46 3.18 7.34 7.80
C VAL A 46 2.21 6.53 8.65
N ALA A 47 2.77 5.71 9.54
CA ALA A 47 2.00 4.85 10.43
C ALA A 47 2.79 4.60 11.72
N HIS A 48 2.06 4.41 12.80
CA HIS A 48 2.61 4.02 14.09
C HIS A 48 1.70 2.94 14.68
N VAL A 49 2.25 1.78 14.98
CA VAL A 49 1.52 0.65 15.54
C VAL A 49 2.12 0.29 16.89
N ALA A 50 1.33 0.43 17.94
CA ALA A 50 1.64 -0.09 19.27
C ALA A 50 1.22 -1.54 19.34
N LEU A 51 2.07 -2.40 19.87
CA LEU A 51 1.86 -3.83 20.00
C LEU A 51 1.49 -4.20 21.45
N PRO A 52 0.80 -5.32 21.67
CA PRO A 52 0.27 -5.67 23.00
C PRO A 52 1.33 -5.86 24.09
N ASP A 53 2.56 -6.19 23.72
CA ASP A 53 3.71 -6.37 24.62
C ASP A 53 4.45 -5.07 24.96
N GLY A 54 3.95 -3.92 24.49
CA GLY A 54 4.54 -2.61 24.70
C GLY A 54 5.56 -2.19 23.64
N GLU A 55 5.89 -3.08 22.70
CA GLU A 55 6.72 -2.75 21.55
C GLU A 55 5.93 -1.90 20.53
N GLN A 56 6.66 -1.26 19.62
CA GLN A 56 6.05 -0.39 18.62
C GLN A 56 6.85 -0.41 17.32
N ILE A 57 6.16 -0.21 16.22
CA ILE A 57 6.75 -0.07 14.89
C ILE A 57 6.27 1.23 14.27
N THR A 58 7.21 2.04 13.81
CA THR A 58 6.94 3.30 13.11
C THR A 58 7.37 3.18 11.65
N MET A 59 6.45 3.49 10.76
CA MET A 59 6.71 3.60 9.32
C MET A 59 6.88 5.07 8.96
N THR A 60 8.00 5.42 8.35
CA THR A 60 8.27 6.78 7.85
C THR A 60 8.20 6.82 6.33
N LEU A 61 8.36 8.01 5.74
CA LEU A 61 8.47 8.15 4.28
C LEU A 61 9.82 7.65 3.75
N ASP A 62 10.83 7.50 4.60
CA ASP A 62 12.10 6.88 4.22
C ASP A 62 12.01 5.34 4.38
N PRO A 63 12.11 4.58 3.27
CA PRO A 63 12.06 3.12 3.34
C PRO A 63 13.22 2.49 4.13
N GLN A 64 14.37 3.17 4.22
CA GLN A 64 15.51 2.67 5.00
C GLN A 64 15.25 2.84 6.50
N GLU A 65 14.68 3.96 6.93
CA GLU A 65 14.27 4.15 8.32
C GLU A 65 13.21 3.13 8.72
N THR A 66 12.20 2.89 7.88
CA THR A 66 11.19 1.84 8.13
C THR A 66 11.82 0.46 8.21
N ALA A 67 12.78 0.13 7.33
CA ALA A 67 13.51 -1.13 7.38
C ALA A 67 14.36 -1.26 8.64
N MET A 68 14.98 -0.17 9.13
CA MET A 68 15.69 -0.16 10.42
C MET A 68 14.75 -0.46 11.60
N GLU A 69 13.53 0.06 11.60
CA GLU A 69 12.53 -0.32 12.61
C GLU A 69 12.25 -1.83 12.59
N PHE A 70 12.09 -2.43 11.40
CA PHE A 70 11.89 -3.87 11.27
C PHE A 70 13.12 -4.68 11.71
N SER A 71 14.34 -4.18 11.46
CA SER A 71 15.59 -4.86 11.82
C SER A 71 15.76 -5.04 13.34
N ARG A 72 15.06 -4.26 14.16
CA ARG A 72 15.00 -4.45 15.63
C ARG A 72 14.42 -5.83 16.01
N TYR A 73 13.58 -6.38 15.15
CA TYR A 73 12.90 -7.65 15.36
C TYR A 73 13.46 -8.78 14.48
N SER A 74 13.85 -8.46 13.26
CA SER A 74 14.47 -9.39 12.32
C SER A 74 15.18 -8.63 11.19
N GLN A 75 16.49 -8.86 11.03
CA GLN A 75 17.26 -8.33 9.92
C GLN A 75 16.73 -8.83 8.57
N LYS A 76 16.32 -10.09 8.52
CA LYS A 76 15.72 -10.70 7.34
C LYS A 76 14.41 -10.04 6.93
N ASP A 77 13.60 -9.64 7.90
CA ASP A 77 12.32 -8.95 7.65
C ASP A 77 12.55 -7.54 7.09
N ALA A 78 13.59 -6.84 7.55
CA ALA A 78 14.00 -5.57 6.98
C ALA A 78 14.38 -5.71 5.50
N GLU A 79 15.14 -6.74 5.15
CA GLU A 79 15.53 -7.06 3.77
C GLU A 79 14.31 -7.48 2.92
N SER A 80 13.42 -8.30 3.49
CA SER A 80 12.17 -8.70 2.85
C SER A 80 11.27 -7.50 2.57
N TYR A 81 11.21 -6.55 3.50
CA TYR A 81 10.45 -5.32 3.32
C TYR A 81 10.95 -4.49 2.13
N LEU A 82 12.25 -4.22 2.05
CA LEU A 82 12.85 -3.49 0.92
C LEU A 82 12.66 -4.24 -0.41
N THR A 83 12.74 -5.56 -0.37
CA THR A 83 12.47 -6.43 -1.51
C THR A 83 11.01 -6.31 -1.95
N LEU A 84 10.06 -6.30 -1.01
CA LEU A 84 8.63 -6.11 -1.28
C LEU A 84 8.37 -4.80 -2.04
N LEU A 85 8.98 -3.70 -1.59
CA LEU A 85 8.82 -2.40 -2.24
C LEU A 85 9.34 -2.43 -3.69
N LYS A 86 10.52 -3.00 -3.89
CA LYS A 86 11.13 -3.16 -5.23
C LYS A 86 10.28 -4.06 -6.14
N GLU A 87 9.77 -5.17 -5.62
CA GLU A 87 8.91 -6.08 -6.37
C GLU A 87 7.57 -5.44 -6.75
N PHE A 88 7.03 -4.58 -5.88
CA PHE A 88 5.80 -3.84 -6.20
C PHE A 88 6.00 -2.88 -7.38
N ASP A 89 7.17 -2.27 -7.52
CA ASP A 89 7.47 -1.41 -8.67
C ASP A 89 7.43 -2.19 -10.00
N GLU A 90 7.75 -3.49 -10.00
CA GLU A 90 7.56 -4.37 -11.17
C GLU A 90 6.08 -4.65 -11.47
N LEU A 91 5.26 -4.77 -10.44
CA LEU A 91 3.83 -5.10 -10.55
C LEU A 91 2.95 -3.87 -10.88
N LYS A 92 3.33 -2.70 -10.40
CA LYS A 92 2.58 -1.45 -10.47
C LYS A 92 2.12 -1.07 -11.89
N PRO A 93 2.96 -1.14 -12.97
CA PRO A 93 2.50 -0.83 -14.32
C PRO A 93 1.38 -1.75 -14.81
N MET A 94 1.46 -3.06 -14.51
CA MET A 94 0.44 -4.03 -14.91
C MET A 94 -0.89 -3.80 -14.17
N LEU A 95 -0.82 -3.47 -12.87
CA LEU A 95 -2.01 -3.09 -12.10
C LEU A 95 -2.63 -1.79 -12.62
N GLY A 96 -1.80 -0.80 -12.95
CA GLY A 96 -2.24 0.46 -13.56
C GLY A 96 -2.95 0.23 -14.88
N GLN A 97 -2.33 -0.52 -15.79
CA GLN A 97 -2.91 -0.84 -17.09
C GLN A 97 -4.23 -1.61 -16.96
N ALA A 98 -4.29 -2.64 -16.10
CA ALA A 98 -5.51 -3.41 -15.91
C ALA A 98 -6.68 -2.60 -15.33
N ARG A 99 -6.38 -1.55 -14.54
CA ARG A 99 -7.39 -0.72 -13.85
C ARG A 99 -7.83 0.52 -14.65
N SER A 100 -6.98 1.03 -15.52
CA SER A 100 -7.25 2.27 -16.28
C SER A 100 -8.12 2.05 -17.51
N GLN A 101 -8.45 0.80 -17.82
CA GLN A 101 -9.24 0.48 -19.02
C GLN A 101 -10.69 0.15 -18.64
N PRO A 102 -11.66 0.52 -19.49
CA PRO A 102 -13.04 0.06 -19.32
C PRO A 102 -13.12 -1.47 -19.30
N LEU A 103 -14.08 -2.02 -18.56
CA LEU A 103 -14.28 -3.45 -18.47
C LEU A 103 -14.45 -4.08 -19.86
N GLY A 104 -13.64 -5.08 -20.17
CA GLY A 104 -13.66 -5.77 -21.45
C GLY A 104 -12.89 -5.09 -22.59
N MET A 105 -12.28 -3.93 -22.35
CA MET A 105 -11.54 -3.17 -23.36
C MET A 105 -10.02 -3.19 -23.08
N GLY A 106 -9.40 -4.32 -23.14
CA GLY A 106 -7.95 -4.43 -22.97
C GLY A 106 -7.52 -5.65 -22.18
N PRO A 107 -6.21 -5.86 -21.98
CA PRO A 107 -5.71 -7.04 -21.32
C PRO A 107 -6.10 -7.06 -19.84
N SER A 108 -6.62 -8.19 -19.40
CA SER A 108 -6.84 -8.45 -17.99
C SER A 108 -5.51 -8.53 -17.24
N LEU A 109 -5.52 -8.29 -15.93
CA LEU A 109 -4.32 -8.49 -15.10
C LEU A 109 -3.73 -9.89 -15.27
N LYS A 110 -4.59 -10.91 -15.43
CA LYS A 110 -4.14 -12.30 -15.66
C LYS A 110 -3.33 -12.43 -16.95
N GLN A 111 -3.76 -11.80 -18.05
CA GLN A 111 -3.03 -11.80 -19.33
C GLN A 111 -1.70 -11.09 -19.20
N LEU A 112 -1.69 -9.88 -18.60
CA LEU A 112 -0.46 -9.12 -18.36
C LEU A 112 0.56 -9.89 -17.52
N LEU A 113 0.09 -10.59 -16.48
CA LEU A 113 0.95 -11.44 -15.66
C LEU A 113 1.49 -12.65 -16.42
N GLN A 114 0.73 -13.22 -17.36
CA GLN A 114 1.20 -14.35 -18.19
C GLN A 114 2.39 -13.97 -19.08
N GLU A 115 2.43 -12.74 -19.55
CA GLU A 115 3.50 -12.22 -20.41
C GLU A 115 4.73 -11.75 -19.62
N HIS A 116 4.60 -11.57 -18.30
CA HIS A 116 5.69 -11.08 -17.46
C HIS A 116 6.64 -12.22 -17.03
N LYS A 117 7.96 -11.96 -17.05
CA LYS A 117 9.00 -12.94 -16.68
C LYS A 117 8.80 -13.61 -15.30
N ARG A 118 8.18 -12.91 -14.37
CA ARG A 118 7.83 -13.39 -13.01
C ARG A 118 6.33 -13.66 -12.85
N GLY A 119 5.61 -13.76 -13.95
CA GLY A 119 4.15 -13.84 -13.94
C GLY A 119 3.58 -14.99 -13.12
N ALA A 120 4.20 -16.17 -13.20
CA ALA A 120 3.79 -17.33 -12.41
C ALA A 120 3.88 -17.08 -10.89
N ILE A 121 4.90 -16.35 -10.43
CA ILE A 121 5.07 -15.98 -9.02
C ILE A 121 3.94 -15.04 -8.60
N TRP A 122 3.65 -14.03 -9.41
CA TRP A 122 2.60 -13.06 -9.14
C TRP A 122 1.20 -13.68 -9.16
N GLN A 123 0.92 -14.57 -10.12
CA GLN A 123 -0.36 -15.31 -10.18
C GLN A 123 -0.56 -16.18 -8.94
N ARG A 124 0.51 -16.86 -8.49
CA ARG A 124 0.46 -17.64 -7.25
C ARG A 124 0.19 -16.74 -6.03
N ARG A 125 0.92 -15.62 -5.89
CA ARG A 125 0.70 -14.66 -4.80
C ARG A 125 -0.72 -14.11 -4.82
N GLN A 126 -1.24 -13.76 -6.00
CA GLN A 126 -2.61 -13.27 -6.15
C GLN A 126 -3.65 -14.28 -5.65
N ALA A 127 -3.45 -15.56 -5.92
CA ALA A 127 -4.37 -16.63 -5.51
C ALA A 127 -4.32 -16.93 -4.00
N MET A 128 -3.23 -16.55 -3.31
CA MET A 128 -3.07 -16.76 -1.88
C MET A 128 -3.89 -15.75 -1.07
N SER A 129 -4.02 -16.01 0.24
CA SER A 129 -4.46 -14.99 1.19
C SER A 129 -3.32 -13.99 1.49
N ALA A 130 -3.66 -12.78 1.90
CA ALA A 130 -2.68 -11.80 2.37
C ALA A 130 -1.91 -12.34 3.58
N ARG A 131 -2.61 -13.04 4.49
CA ARG A 131 -2.02 -13.73 5.64
C ARG A 131 -0.94 -14.71 5.21
N ASP A 132 -1.23 -15.60 4.24
CA ASP A 132 -0.26 -16.59 3.78
C ASP A 132 0.97 -15.95 3.14
N VAL A 133 0.79 -14.85 2.40
CA VAL A 133 1.91 -14.08 1.84
C VAL A 133 2.75 -13.50 2.97
N ILE A 134 2.15 -12.82 3.94
CA ILE A 134 2.85 -12.23 5.09
C ILE A 134 3.61 -13.30 5.88
N MET A 135 2.98 -14.44 6.16
CA MET A 135 3.62 -15.54 6.90
C MET A 135 4.82 -16.16 6.17
N ARG A 136 4.87 -16.07 4.85
CA ARG A 136 5.99 -16.57 4.03
C ARG A 136 7.14 -15.57 3.89
N GLU A 137 6.80 -14.29 3.75
CA GLU A 137 7.80 -13.25 3.46
C GLU A 137 8.48 -12.74 4.75
N PHE A 138 7.79 -12.83 5.89
CA PHE A 138 8.28 -12.32 7.18
C PHE A 138 8.33 -13.42 8.24
N GLU A 139 9.28 -13.34 9.18
CA GLU A 139 9.46 -14.33 10.24
C GLU A 139 9.10 -13.80 11.64
N SER A 140 9.31 -12.49 11.90
CA SER A 140 8.96 -11.88 13.17
C SER A 140 7.45 -11.70 13.33
N GLU A 141 6.92 -12.05 14.49
CA GLU A 141 5.51 -11.85 14.80
C GLU A 141 5.12 -10.36 14.85
N HIS A 142 6.03 -9.50 15.31
CA HIS A 142 5.83 -8.04 15.34
C HIS A 142 5.69 -7.48 13.93
N VAL A 143 6.60 -7.84 13.02
CA VAL A 143 6.55 -7.40 11.62
C VAL A 143 5.33 -7.99 10.92
N ARG A 144 4.99 -9.25 11.16
CA ARG A 144 3.76 -9.88 10.64
C ARG A 144 2.50 -9.16 11.12
N ALA A 145 2.45 -8.77 12.39
CA ALA A 145 1.32 -8.02 12.95
C ALA A 145 1.20 -6.64 12.28
N PHE A 146 2.32 -5.92 12.12
CA PHE A 146 2.34 -4.65 11.39
C PHE A 146 1.86 -4.80 9.94
N MET A 147 2.40 -5.75 9.19
CA MET A 147 2.04 -6.00 7.80
C MET A 147 0.59 -6.47 7.65
N GLY A 148 0.11 -7.27 8.61
CA GLY A 148 -1.29 -7.69 8.69
C GLY A 148 -2.23 -6.51 8.92
N TRP A 149 -1.87 -5.61 9.84
CA TRP A 149 -2.61 -4.37 10.07
C TRP A 149 -2.63 -3.49 8.81
N MET A 150 -1.49 -3.33 8.13
CA MET A 150 -1.43 -2.58 6.86
C MET A 150 -2.37 -3.18 5.81
N ALA A 151 -2.35 -4.49 5.60
CA ALA A 151 -3.22 -5.16 4.64
C ALA A 151 -4.71 -5.01 5.00
N PHE A 152 -5.06 -5.04 6.29
CA PHE A 152 -6.42 -4.91 6.81
C PHE A 152 -7.03 -3.52 6.62
N GLN A 153 -6.24 -2.49 6.30
CA GLN A 153 -6.74 -1.13 6.03
C GLN A 153 -7.79 -1.07 4.90
N THR A 154 -7.91 -2.12 4.11
CA THR A 154 -8.96 -2.25 3.08
C THR A 154 -10.29 -2.75 3.64
N ALA A 155 -10.36 -3.11 4.92
CA ALA A 155 -11.48 -3.81 5.56
C ALA A 155 -11.83 -5.16 4.90
N VAL A 156 -10.93 -5.72 4.08
CA VAL A 156 -11.07 -7.06 3.51
C VAL A 156 -10.42 -8.07 4.46
N PRO A 157 -11.06 -9.21 4.73
CA PRO A 157 -10.46 -10.28 5.54
C PRO A 157 -9.14 -10.77 4.93
N ILE A 158 -8.04 -10.65 5.69
CA ILE A 158 -6.69 -10.95 5.21
C ILE A 158 -6.40 -12.44 5.04
N ASP A 159 -7.25 -13.30 5.55
CA ASP A 159 -7.22 -14.76 5.43
C ASP A 159 -7.99 -15.29 4.20
N GLN A 160 -8.73 -14.42 3.52
CA GLN A 160 -9.47 -14.78 2.32
C GLN A 160 -8.53 -15.02 1.14
N ALA A 161 -8.73 -16.12 0.40
CA ALA A 161 -8.02 -16.38 -0.87
C ALA A 161 -8.27 -15.25 -1.89
N GLY A 162 -7.26 -14.94 -2.68
CA GLY A 162 -7.32 -13.83 -3.66
C GLY A 162 -6.91 -12.46 -3.11
N THR A 163 -6.56 -12.35 -1.84
CA THR A 163 -6.13 -11.10 -1.21
C THR A 163 -4.61 -10.92 -1.16
N GLY A 164 -3.85 -11.85 -1.72
CA GLY A 164 -2.38 -11.91 -1.58
C GLY A 164 -1.60 -10.72 -2.15
N PHE A 165 -2.24 -9.82 -2.89
CA PHE A 165 -1.62 -8.56 -3.32
C PHE A 165 -1.76 -7.43 -2.30
N LEU A 166 -2.64 -7.53 -1.30
CA LEU A 166 -2.87 -6.45 -0.34
C LEU A 166 -1.60 -6.00 0.40
N PRO A 167 -0.70 -6.88 0.86
CA PRO A 167 0.54 -6.45 1.51
C PRO A 167 1.37 -5.52 0.63
N TYR A 168 1.38 -5.74 -0.69
CA TYR A 168 2.10 -4.92 -1.66
C TYR A 168 1.34 -3.64 -1.99
N GLN A 169 0.07 -3.78 -2.38
CA GLN A 169 -0.77 -2.68 -2.87
C GLN A 169 -1.08 -1.62 -1.82
N ILE A 170 -1.05 -1.98 -0.55
CA ILE A 170 -1.34 -1.06 0.54
C ILE A 170 -0.05 -0.44 1.06
N THR A 171 0.97 -1.23 1.32
CA THR A 171 2.20 -0.77 1.97
C THR A 171 3.05 0.11 1.04
N ALA A 172 3.32 -0.34 -0.19
CA ALA A 172 4.25 0.38 -1.06
C ALA A 172 3.75 1.79 -1.48
N PRO A 173 2.48 2.02 -1.84
CA PRO A 173 2.01 3.39 -2.09
C PRO A 173 2.07 4.30 -0.87
N ARG A 174 1.82 3.74 0.34
CA ARG A 174 1.92 4.51 1.58
C ARG A 174 3.36 4.85 1.95
N GLN A 175 4.28 3.91 1.73
CA GLN A 175 5.72 4.18 1.87
C GLN A 175 6.16 5.34 0.97
N ALA A 176 5.63 5.43 -0.24
CA ALA A 176 6.02 6.46 -1.20
C ALA A 176 5.36 7.83 -0.96
N ARG A 177 4.16 7.88 -0.37
CA ARG A 177 3.33 9.11 -0.36
C ARG A 177 2.54 9.32 0.93
N SER A 178 2.73 8.50 1.94
CA SER A 178 1.87 8.52 3.14
C SER A 178 0.39 8.29 2.79
N TRP A 179 -0.52 8.82 3.58
CA TRP A 179 -1.97 8.68 3.41
C TRP A 179 -2.56 9.65 2.38
N SER A 180 -1.84 10.72 2.04
CA SER A 180 -2.32 11.76 1.11
C SER A 180 -3.69 12.31 1.53
N ILE A 181 -3.65 13.06 2.63
CA ILE A 181 -4.82 13.69 3.27
C ILE A 181 -5.13 15.04 2.62
#